data_71e2020c6567adfa71601c63c822a7d3
#
_entry.id   71e2020c6567adfa71601c63c822a7d3
#
_cell.length_a   1.000
_cell.length_b   1.000
_cell.length_c   1.000
_cell.angle_alpha   90.00
_cell.angle_beta   90.00
_cell.angle_gamma   90.00
#
_symmetry.space_group_name_H-M   'P 1'
#
loop_
_entity.id
_entity.type
_entity.pdbx_description
1 polymer ?
#
loop_
_entity_poly.entity_id
_entity_poly.type
_entity_poly.pdbx_seq_one_letter_code
_entity_poly.pdbx_strand_id
1 'polypeptide(L)'
;MAALGYIEILDGKGSVVERIAVDSFPVTIGRAYSNKVIVSDPFVCPLHLKIAQHEQGRLLASDLDSVNGSYPAAGKESVTQWELQSGSQFRIGHTVLRYVSVDHPPAPTLVDGAVKTSLLASPYAAVISAVVLVLLLCLDGYLSSFERVTVAQIISEPWVTVSMLATWAGMWALASRLVVSRFNFAQHVTIACIALLTISGLGVVAEWTEFFLPRIPMLWIAGVFGYGMVLAGLVYGHLGAASALRRRSRLWAAAAVSLVVVSSSAISEELGTETVAT
;
A
#
# COMPACT_ATOMS: atom_id res chain seq x y z
N MET A 1 27.57 28.75 -13.22
CA MET A 1 26.50 29.36 -14.03
C MET A 1 25.18 29.13 -13.33
N ALA A 2 24.23 30.06 -13.37
CA ALA A 2 22.92 29.87 -12.80
C ALA A 2 22.11 28.89 -13.69
N ALA A 3 21.34 27.99 -13.06
CA ALA A 3 20.46 27.08 -13.81
C ALA A 3 19.35 27.88 -14.51
N LEU A 4 19.04 27.52 -15.75
CA LEU A 4 17.92 28.08 -16.53
C LEU A 4 16.61 27.32 -16.26
N GLY A 5 16.73 26.09 -15.77
CA GLY A 5 15.60 25.21 -15.46
C GLY A 5 16.11 23.86 -14.98
N TYR A 6 15.17 22.94 -14.82
CA TYR A 6 15.43 21.57 -14.36
C TYR A 6 14.67 20.57 -15.19
N ILE A 7 15.28 19.43 -15.47
CA ILE A 7 14.57 18.23 -15.92
C ILE A 7 14.40 17.32 -14.73
N GLU A 8 13.17 16.99 -14.41
CA GLU A 8 12.82 16.09 -13.31
C GLU A 8 12.42 14.73 -13.86
N ILE A 9 12.97 13.67 -13.28
CA ILE A 9 12.56 12.29 -13.53
C ILE A 9 11.48 11.95 -12.50
N LEU A 10 10.35 11.46 -12.97
CA LEU A 10 9.19 11.16 -12.13
C LEU A 10 9.00 9.65 -11.95
N ASP A 11 8.55 9.25 -10.75
CA ASP A 11 8.10 7.89 -10.50
C ASP A 11 6.68 7.65 -11.06
N GLY A 12 6.20 6.39 -10.99
CA GLY A 12 4.85 6.02 -11.43
C GLY A 12 3.70 6.69 -10.66
N LYS A 13 4.01 7.46 -9.60
CA LYS A 13 3.05 8.25 -8.80
C LYS A 13 3.14 9.75 -9.10
N GLY A 14 4.09 10.17 -9.96
CA GLY A 14 4.36 11.56 -10.28
C GLY A 14 5.26 12.29 -9.28
N SER A 15 5.88 11.56 -8.35
CA SER A 15 6.86 12.14 -7.42
C SER A 15 8.22 12.27 -8.10
N VAL A 16 8.96 13.32 -7.74
CA VAL A 16 10.29 13.56 -8.29
C VAL A 16 11.30 12.60 -7.67
N VAL A 17 11.92 11.79 -8.51
CA VAL A 17 13.01 10.87 -8.13
C VAL A 17 14.36 11.56 -8.23
N GLU A 18 14.55 12.33 -9.31
CA GLU A 18 15.81 13.00 -9.60
C GLU A 18 15.55 14.35 -10.25
N ARG A 19 16.44 15.32 -9.99
CA ARG A 19 16.43 16.67 -10.57
C ARG A 19 17.78 16.96 -11.19
N ILE A 20 17.78 17.25 -12.46
CA ILE A 20 18.99 17.56 -13.23
C ILE A 20 18.93 19.01 -13.67
N ALA A 21 19.91 19.81 -13.25
CA ALA A 21 19.99 21.23 -13.62
C ALA A 21 20.36 21.41 -15.08
N VAL A 22 19.64 22.32 -15.73
CA VAL A 22 19.89 22.78 -17.10
C VAL A 22 20.48 24.17 -17.01
N ASP A 23 21.74 24.30 -17.34
CA ASP A 23 22.52 25.54 -17.31
C ASP A 23 22.70 26.18 -18.69
N SER A 24 22.44 25.43 -19.76
CA SER A 24 22.54 25.92 -21.17
C SER A 24 21.66 25.06 -22.09
N PHE A 25 21.25 25.65 -23.21
CA PHE A 25 20.62 24.93 -24.31
C PHE A 25 21.56 24.87 -25.51
N PRO A 26 21.53 23.84 -26.36
CA PRO A 26 20.61 22.70 -26.34
C PRO A 26 20.97 21.65 -25.29
N VAL A 27 19.96 20.97 -24.77
CA VAL A 27 20.08 19.83 -23.86
C VAL A 27 19.71 18.56 -24.58
N THR A 28 20.54 17.52 -24.47
CA THR A 28 20.24 16.19 -24.99
C THR A 28 19.85 15.22 -23.85
N ILE A 29 18.92 14.36 -24.16
CA ILE A 29 18.36 13.37 -23.25
C ILE A 29 18.45 12.00 -23.91
N GLY A 30 18.96 11.01 -23.20
CA GLY A 30 19.08 9.67 -23.72
C GLY A 30 19.86 8.75 -22.78
N ARG A 31 20.10 7.51 -23.22
CA ARG A 31 20.78 6.50 -22.40
C ARG A 31 22.31 6.60 -22.45
N ALA A 32 22.88 7.24 -23.48
CA ALA A 32 24.34 7.40 -23.58
C ALA A 32 24.86 8.42 -22.56
N TYR A 33 26.05 8.16 -22.03
CA TYR A 33 26.74 9.03 -21.07
C TYR A 33 27.14 10.40 -21.61
N SER A 34 27.09 10.57 -22.95
CA SER A 34 27.34 11.85 -23.61
C SER A 34 26.18 12.85 -23.50
N ASN A 35 25.01 12.40 -23.03
CA ASN A 35 23.87 13.28 -22.82
C ASN A 35 24.01 14.11 -21.55
N LYS A 36 23.42 15.32 -21.54
CA LYS A 36 23.30 16.13 -20.33
C LYS A 36 22.34 15.47 -19.33
N VAL A 37 21.25 14.87 -19.83
CA VAL A 37 20.28 14.11 -19.02
C VAL A 37 20.39 12.63 -19.40
N ILE A 38 20.91 11.84 -18.49
CA ILE A 38 21.12 10.40 -18.70
C ILE A 38 19.93 9.65 -18.08
N VAL A 39 19.27 8.81 -18.88
CA VAL A 39 18.12 8.03 -18.45
C VAL A 39 18.46 6.54 -18.55
N SER A 40 18.48 5.83 -17.45
CA SER A 40 18.84 4.40 -17.35
C SER A 40 17.72 3.45 -17.78
N ASP A 41 16.84 3.84 -18.69
CA ASP A 41 15.76 3.05 -19.22
C ASP A 41 16.20 2.34 -20.52
N PRO A 42 16.16 0.99 -20.60
CA PRO A 42 16.56 0.25 -21.80
C PRO A 42 15.69 0.56 -23.04
N PHE A 43 14.50 1.11 -22.86
CA PHE A 43 13.59 1.54 -23.94
C PHE A 43 13.89 2.97 -24.44
N VAL A 44 14.86 3.65 -23.85
CA VAL A 44 15.33 4.97 -24.31
C VAL A 44 16.55 4.79 -25.21
N CYS A 45 16.54 5.43 -26.40
CA CYS A 45 17.68 5.41 -27.31
C CYS A 45 18.93 6.07 -26.69
N PRO A 46 20.14 5.71 -27.14
CA PRO A 46 21.37 6.36 -26.69
C PRO A 46 21.31 7.89 -26.80
N LEU A 47 20.77 8.40 -27.89
CA LEU A 47 20.41 9.81 -28.12
C LEU A 47 18.93 9.80 -28.51
N HIS A 48 18.02 10.34 -27.67
CA HIS A 48 16.58 10.16 -27.85
C HIS A 48 15.86 11.48 -28.13
N LEU A 49 16.12 12.48 -27.32
CA LEU A 49 15.43 13.76 -27.37
C LEU A 49 16.41 14.91 -27.25
N LYS A 50 16.13 16.02 -27.92
CA LYS A 50 16.85 17.28 -27.81
C LYS A 50 15.88 18.39 -27.43
N ILE A 51 16.23 19.17 -26.41
CA ILE A 51 15.53 20.40 -26.06
C ILE A 51 16.39 21.57 -26.45
N ALA A 52 15.87 22.44 -27.31
CA ALA A 52 16.57 23.63 -27.77
C ALA A 52 15.73 24.89 -27.57
N GLN A 53 16.39 26.00 -27.34
CA GLN A 53 15.76 27.30 -27.31
C GLN A 53 15.62 27.82 -28.73
N HIS A 54 14.41 28.19 -29.10
CA HIS A 54 14.06 28.80 -30.38
C HIS A 54 13.96 30.33 -30.24
N GLU A 55 13.77 31.01 -31.36
CA GLU A 55 13.51 32.44 -31.36
C GLU A 55 12.40 32.83 -30.39
N GLN A 56 12.50 34.00 -29.76
CA GLN A 56 11.58 34.50 -28.73
C GLN A 56 11.59 33.74 -27.38
N GLY A 57 12.66 32.94 -27.10
CA GLY A 57 12.82 32.26 -25.82
C GLY A 57 11.98 31.01 -25.63
N ARG A 58 11.20 30.55 -26.62
CA ARG A 58 10.42 29.33 -26.58
C ARG A 58 11.33 28.11 -26.59
N LEU A 59 10.97 27.08 -25.79
CA LEU A 59 11.67 25.81 -25.77
C LEU A 59 10.97 24.81 -26.68
N LEU A 60 11.70 24.15 -27.55
CA LEU A 60 11.21 23.08 -28.40
C LEU A 60 11.91 21.76 -28.01
N ALA A 61 11.10 20.75 -27.76
CA ALA A 61 11.55 19.39 -27.62
C ALA A 61 11.41 18.68 -28.97
N SER A 62 12.50 18.06 -29.46
CA SER A 62 12.54 17.36 -30.71
C SER A 62 13.04 15.93 -30.52
N ASP A 63 12.25 14.95 -30.96
CA ASP A 63 12.65 13.55 -31.03
C ASP A 63 13.76 13.39 -32.07
N LEU A 64 14.76 12.60 -31.79
CA LEU A 64 15.93 12.37 -32.63
C LEU A 64 15.82 11.00 -33.33
N ASP A 65 14.71 10.76 -34.01
CA ASP A 65 14.38 9.50 -34.70
C ASP A 65 14.48 8.28 -33.75
N SER A 66 13.91 8.44 -32.55
CA SER A 66 13.97 7.40 -31.56
C SER A 66 13.10 6.18 -31.93
N VAL A 67 13.57 4.98 -31.57
CA VAL A 67 12.88 3.71 -31.90
C VAL A 67 11.48 3.63 -31.28
N ASN A 68 11.32 4.15 -30.06
CA ASN A 68 10.07 4.03 -29.30
C ASN A 68 9.25 5.34 -29.29
N GLY A 69 9.75 6.41 -29.90
CA GLY A 69 9.07 7.71 -29.97
C GLY A 69 9.03 8.47 -28.66
N SER A 70 8.69 9.74 -28.74
CA SER A 70 8.51 10.65 -27.61
C SER A 70 7.04 11.08 -27.51
N TYR A 71 6.49 11.11 -26.29
CA TYR A 71 5.06 11.32 -26.03
C TYR A 71 4.86 12.50 -25.07
N PRO A 72 4.29 13.62 -25.50
CA PRO A 72 3.81 14.66 -24.59
C PRO A 72 2.73 14.10 -23.65
N ALA A 73 2.60 14.65 -22.43
CA ALA A 73 1.70 14.12 -21.40
C ALA A 73 0.23 14.03 -21.83
N ALA A 74 -0.22 14.90 -22.72
CA ALA A 74 -1.59 14.94 -23.21
C ALA A 74 -1.85 13.99 -24.40
N GLY A 75 -0.81 13.36 -24.99
CA GLY A 75 -0.88 12.60 -26.24
C GLY A 75 -0.70 11.09 -26.03
N LYS A 76 -1.46 10.31 -26.81
CA LYS A 76 -1.26 8.86 -26.96
C LYS A 76 -0.36 8.54 -28.16
N GLU A 77 -0.15 9.49 -29.04
CA GLU A 77 0.66 9.37 -30.25
C GLU A 77 2.04 9.98 -30.05
N SER A 78 3.03 9.39 -30.69
CA SER A 78 4.39 9.93 -30.70
C SER A 78 4.44 11.20 -31.52
N VAL A 79 5.18 12.18 -31.04
CA VAL A 79 5.33 13.49 -31.68
C VAL A 79 6.81 13.77 -31.91
N THR A 80 7.16 14.18 -33.11
CA THR A 80 8.55 14.46 -33.48
C THR A 80 9.05 15.79 -32.92
N GLN A 81 8.14 16.77 -32.74
CA GLN A 81 8.52 18.08 -32.20
C GLN A 81 7.30 18.74 -31.51
N TRP A 82 7.53 19.33 -30.33
CA TRP A 82 6.50 20.08 -29.61
C TRP A 82 7.10 21.19 -28.76
N GLU A 83 6.29 22.19 -28.44
CA GLU A 83 6.65 23.27 -27.53
C GLU A 83 6.63 22.78 -26.09
N LEU A 84 7.69 23.13 -25.33
CA LEU A 84 7.87 22.72 -23.95
C LEU A 84 7.67 23.92 -23.02
N GLN A 85 6.64 23.88 -22.19
CA GLN A 85 6.35 24.89 -21.18
C GLN A 85 6.77 24.42 -19.80
N SER A 86 6.96 25.36 -18.87
CA SER A 86 7.27 25.02 -17.48
C SER A 86 6.15 24.21 -16.84
N GLY A 87 6.47 23.06 -16.25
CA GLY A 87 5.53 22.08 -15.73
C GLY A 87 5.09 21.01 -16.74
N SER A 88 5.46 21.15 -18.02
CA SER A 88 5.11 20.15 -19.04
C SER A 88 5.77 18.80 -18.76
N GLN A 89 4.97 17.75 -18.79
CA GLN A 89 5.42 16.38 -18.69
C GLN A 89 5.49 15.73 -20.07
N PHE A 90 6.42 14.82 -20.24
CA PHE A 90 6.55 14.00 -21.44
C PHE A 90 7.16 12.64 -21.08
N ARG A 91 6.93 11.65 -21.92
CA ARG A 91 7.41 10.29 -21.72
C ARG A 91 8.30 9.86 -22.87
N ILE A 92 9.45 9.28 -22.53
CA ILE A 92 10.37 8.60 -23.45
C ILE A 92 10.62 7.18 -22.92
N GLY A 93 10.46 6.16 -23.74
CA GLY A 93 10.42 4.78 -23.25
C GLY A 93 9.38 4.60 -22.16
N HIS A 94 9.78 4.11 -21.00
CA HIS A 94 8.93 3.96 -19.79
C HIS A 94 9.15 5.09 -18.77
N THR A 95 10.05 6.02 -19.03
CA THR A 95 10.41 7.11 -18.12
C THR A 95 9.58 8.35 -18.40
N VAL A 96 8.98 8.89 -17.35
CA VAL A 96 8.26 10.17 -17.39
C VAL A 96 9.18 11.28 -16.90
N LEU A 97 9.29 12.33 -17.70
CA LEU A 97 10.09 13.51 -17.43
C LEU A 97 9.21 14.75 -17.31
N ARG A 98 9.67 15.74 -16.59
CA ARG A 98 9.04 17.05 -16.48
C ARG A 98 10.09 18.15 -16.61
N TYR A 99 9.82 19.13 -17.45
CA TYR A 99 10.60 20.36 -17.47
C TYR A 99 10.03 21.38 -16.50
N VAL A 100 10.91 22.04 -15.75
CA VAL A 100 10.54 23.10 -14.80
C VAL A 100 11.51 24.26 -14.96
N SER A 101 11.03 25.47 -15.27
CA SER A 101 11.85 26.69 -15.29
C SER A 101 12.22 27.11 -13.86
N VAL A 102 13.25 27.94 -13.73
CA VAL A 102 13.66 28.49 -12.42
C VAL A 102 12.55 29.30 -11.77
N ASP A 103 11.73 30.00 -12.58
CA ASP A 103 10.63 30.85 -12.11
C ASP A 103 9.35 30.06 -11.78
N HIS A 104 9.39 28.73 -11.89
CA HIS A 104 8.22 27.91 -11.59
C HIS A 104 7.87 27.99 -10.11
N PRO A 105 6.62 28.35 -9.74
CA PRO A 105 6.25 28.47 -8.34
C PRO A 105 6.37 27.10 -7.66
N PRO A 106 7.10 27.01 -6.53
CA PRO A 106 7.20 25.76 -5.80
C PRO A 106 5.83 25.38 -5.21
N ALA A 107 5.62 24.08 -5.03
CA ALA A 107 4.44 23.61 -4.32
C ALA A 107 4.40 24.22 -2.90
N PRO A 108 3.21 24.56 -2.38
CA PRO A 108 3.08 25.12 -1.05
C PRO A 108 3.70 24.19 0.01
N THR A 109 4.42 24.78 0.95
CA THR A 109 5.02 24.03 2.06
C THR A 109 3.92 23.36 2.89
N LEU A 110 4.03 22.06 3.06
CA LEU A 110 3.15 21.34 3.97
C LEU A 110 3.58 21.62 5.40
N VAL A 111 2.65 22.06 6.23
CA VAL A 111 2.90 22.24 7.68
C VAL A 111 3.02 20.86 8.30
N ASP A 112 4.08 20.63 9.09
CA ASP A 112 4.25 19.39 9.82
C ASP A 112 3.05 19.17 10.76
N GLY A 113 2.42 17.98 10.70
CA GLY A 113 1.17 17.69 11.41
C GLY A 113 -0.12 17.97 10.60
N ALA A 114 -0.08 18.65 9.44
CA ALA A 114 -1.23 18.81 8.55
C ALA A 114 -1.57 17.53 7.80
N VAL A 115 -0.62 16.60 7.68
CA VAL A 115 -0.89 15.25 7.17
C VAL A 115 -1.67 14.51 8.26
N LYS A 116 -2.98 14.34 8.07
CA LYS A 116 -3.83 13.52 8.95
C LYS A 116 -3.21 12.12 9.02
N THR A 117 -2.46 11.85 10.07
CA THR A 117 -2.05 10.49 10.40
C THR A 117 -3.31 9.68 10.62
N SER A 118 -3.41 8.54 9.97
CA SER A 118 -4.53 7.61 10.20
C SER A 118 -4.64 7.36 11.71
N LEU A 119 -5.84 7.44 12.27
CA LEU A 119 -6.08 7.09 13.69
C LEU A 119 -5.51 5.71 14.02
N LEU A 120 -5.55 4.78 13.05
CA LEU A 120 -4.98 3.44 13.18
C LEU A 120 -3.44 3.43 13.31
N ALA A 121 -2.75 4.48 12.89
CA ALA A 121 -1.29 4.60 13.01
C ALA A 121 -0.87 5.21 14.35
N SER A 122 -1.82 5.64 15.17
CA SER A 122 -1.55 6.20 16.49
C SER A 122 -1.03 5.14 17.45
N PRO A 123 0.07 5.37 18.19
CA PRO A 123 0.51 4.46 19.25
C PRO A 123 -0.54 4.29 20.35
N TYR A 124 -1.32 5.31 20.61
CA TYR A 124 -2.43 5.23 21.59
C TYR A 124 -3.52 4.26 21.12
N ALA A 125 -3.87 4.25 19.84
CA ALA A 125 -4.83 3.30 19.29
C ALA A 125 -4.34 1.86 19.42
N ALA A 126 -3.04 1.61 19.19
CA ALA A 126 -2.43 0.31 19.36
C ALA A 126 -2.50 -0.17 20.82
N VAL A 127 -2.14 0.70 21.77
CA VAL A 127 -2.18 0.37 23.20
C VAL A 127 -3.64 0.12 23.66
N ILE A 128 -4.55 1.02 23.32
CA ILE A 128 -5.97 0.88 23.72
C ILE A 128 -6.58 -0.41 23.16
N SER A 129 -6.39 -0.67 21.86
CA SER A 129 -6.94 -1.88 21.23
C SER A 129 -6.33 -3.15 21.81
N ALA A 130 -5.03 -3.17 22.12
CA ALA A 130 -4.37 -4.30 22.78
C ALA A 130 -4.87 -4.53 24.20
N VAL A 131 -5.03 -3.46 24.99
CA VAL A 131 -5.58 -3.55 26.37
C VAL A 131 -7.01 -4.07 26.34
N VAL A 132 -7.86 -3.54 25.46
CA VAL A 132 -9.26 -4.03 25.32
C VAL A 132 -9.27 -5.49 24.93
N LEU A 133 -8.43 -5.91 23.98
CA LEU A 133 -8.34 -7.32 23.57
C LEU A 133 -7.96 -8.22 24.76
N VAL A 134 -6.90 -7.87 25.50
CA VAL A 134 -6.45 -8.65 26.66
C VAL A 134 -7.54 -8.75 27.73
N LEU A 135 -8.22 -7.64 28.04
CA LEU A 135 -9.30 -7.64 29.02
C LEU A 135 -10.46 -8.54 28.59
N LEU A 136 -10.83 -8.52 27.31
CA LEU A 136 -11.90 -9.38 26.79
C LEU A 136 -11.48 -10.85 26.77
N LEU A 137 -10.23 -11.17 26.41
CA LEU A 137 -9.73 -12.55 26.50
C LEU A 137 -9.69 -13.08 27.95
N CYS A 138 -9.27 -12.25 28.92
CA CYS A 138 -9.33 -12.62 30.34
C CYS A 138 -10.77 -12.84 30.82
N LEU A 139 -11.68 -11.99 30.38
CA LEU A 139 -13.10 -12.11 30.72
C LEU A 139 -13.71 -13.39 30.14
N ASP A 140 -13.42 -13.66 28.86
CA ASP A 140 -13.88 -14.87 28.18
C ASP A 140 -13.36 -16.15 28.88
N GLY A 141 -12.04 -16.20 29.13
CA GLY A 141 -11.44 -17.31 29.89
C GLY A 141 -11.98 -17.49 31.29
N TYR A 142 -12.38 -16.40 31.96
CA TYR A 142 -13.05 -16.50 33.26
C TYR A 142 -14.50 -17.03 33.16
N LEU A 143 -15.27 -16.51 32.19
CA LEU A 143 -16.70 -16.88 32.02
C LEU A 143 -16.87 -18.29 31.45
N SER A 144 -15.94 -18.77 30.64
CA SER A 144 -15.97 -20.12 30.06
C SER A 144 -15.48 -21.22 31.02
N SER A 145 -14.92 -20.84 32.15
CA SER A 145 -14.40 -21.80 33.14
C SER A 145 -15.46 -22.28 34.05
N PHE A 146 -15.69 -23.61 34.10
CA PHE A 146 -16.62 -24.27 35.01
C PHE A 146 -16.01 -24.64 36.36
N GLU A 147 -14.69 -24.52 36.50
CA GLU A 147 -13.94 -24.85 37.72
C GLU A 147 -13.35 -23.59 38.36
N ARG A 148 -12.83 -23.75 39.61
CA ARG A 148 -12.09 -22.65 40.25
C ARG A 148 -10.81 -22.38 39.53
N VAL A 149 -10.74 -21.27 38.80
CA VAL A 149 -9.53 -20.83 38.10
C VAL A 149 -8.66 -19.96 38.99
N THR A 150 -7.35 -20.13 38.84
CA THR A 150 -6.36 -19.25 39.44
C THR A 150 -6.10 -18.05 38.53
N VAL A 151 -5.68 -16.93 39.13
CA VAL A 151 -5.29 -15.74 38.38
C VAL A 151 -4.22 -16.05 37.30
N ALA A 152 -3.30 -16.98 37.63
CA ALA A 152 -2.26 -17.40 36.70
C ALA A 152 -2.83 -18.08 35.43
N GLN A 153 -3.88 -18.90 35.58
CA GLN A 153 -4.54 -19.53 34.43
C GLN A 153 -5.30 -18.53 33.58
N ILE A 154 -6.00 -17.57 34.19
CA ILE A 154 -6.68 -16.50 33.44
C ILE A 154 -5.73 -15.66 32.60
N ILE A 155 -4.52 -15.43 33.09
CA ILE A 155 -3.52 -14.57 32.38
C ILE A 155 -2.72 -15.37 31.35
N SER A 156 -2.56 -16.69 31.51
CA SER A 156 -1.70 -17.48 30.63
C SER A 156 -2.20 -17.58 29.18
N GLU A 157 -3.50 -17.74 28.95
CA GLU A 157 -4.05 -17.83 27.59
C GLU A 157 -3.95 -16.54 26.79
N PRO A 158 -4.32 -15.35 27.32
CA PRO A 158 -4.10 -14.09 26.64
C PRO A 158 -2.65 -13.84 26.27
N TRP A 159 -1.68 -14.34 27.06
CA TRP A 159 -0.26 -14.17 26.78
C TRP A 159 0.19 -14.84 25.48
N VAL A 160 -0.33 -16.02 25.17
CA VAL A 160 -0.05 -16.70 23.90
C VAL A 160 -0.59 -15.88 22.74
N THR A 161 -1.83 -15.42 22.82
CA THR A 161 -2.45 -14.59 21.78
C THR A 161 -1.69 -13.29 21.56
N VAL A 162 -1.28 -12.60 22.64
CA VAL A 162 -0.49 -11.37 22.56
C VAL A 162 0.87 -11.63 21.89
N SER A 163 1.54 -12.73 22.23
CA SER A 163 2.83 -13.10 21.63
C SER A 163 2.69 -13.39 20.14
N MET A 164 1.66 -14.11 19.72
CA MET A 164 1.37 -14.39 18.31
C MET A 164 1.04 -13.09 17.56
N LEU A 165 0.24 -12.20 18.15
CA LEU A 165 -0.11 -10.91 17.57
C LEU A 165 1.11 -10.00 17.42
N ALA A 166 1.98 -9.94 18.43
CA ALA A 166 3.23 -9.16 18.37
C ALA A 166 4.15 -9.67 17.28
N THR A 167 4.28 -11.00 17.14
CA THR A 167 5.07 -11.64 16.08
C THR A 167 4.48 -11.31 14.70
N TRP A 168 3.18 -11.46 14.53
CA TRP A 168 2.47 -11.14 13.29
C TRP A 168 2.65 -9.66 12.88
N ALA A 169 2.39 -8.75 13.83
CA ALA A 169 2.57 -7.31 13.59
C ALA A 169 4.04 -6.95 13.31
N GLY A 170 4.98 -7.64 13.97
CA GLY A 170 6.42 -7.50 13.75
C GLY A 170 6.85 -7.90 12.33
N MET A 171 6.36 -9.04 11.83
CA MET A 171 6.63 -9.47 10.45
C MET A 171 6.12 -8.45 9.43
N TRP A 172 4.89 -7.94 9.61
CA TRP A 172 4.35 -6.91 8.73
C TRP A 172 5.08 -5.57 8.84
N ALA A 173 5.51 -5.18 10.04
CA ALA A 173 6.30 -3.97 10.24
C ALA A 173 7.68 -4.07 9.57
N LEU A 174 8.29 -5.25 9.61
CA LEU A 174 9.54 -5.51 8.91
C LEU A 174 9.35 -5.47 7.39
N ALA A 175 8.31 -6.12 6.86
CA ALA A 175 7.94 -6.03 5.44
C ALA A 175 7.69 -4.58 5.00
N SER A 176 6.98 -3.81 5.82
CA SER A 176 6.70 -2.39 5.62
C SER A 176 8.00 -1.57 5.55
N ARG A 177 8.98 -1.87 6.41
CA ARG A 177 10.29 -1.22 6.39
C ARG A 177 11.08 -1.53 5.10
N LEU A 178 11.00 -2.77 4.62
CA LEU A 178 11.72 -3.20 3.41
C LEU A 178 11.09 -2.60 2.13
N VAL A 179 9.75 -2.52 2.07
CA VAL A 179 9.04 -2.12 0.83
C VAL A 179 8.82 -0.61 0.75
N VAL A 180 8.45 0.03 1.85
CA VAL A 180 8.08 1.46 1.89
C VAL A 180 8.98 2.31 2.78
N SER A 181 10.06 1.72 3.32
CA SER A 181 11.04 2.37 4.20
C SER A 181 10.43 2.99 5.48
N ARG A 182 9.30 2.47 5.94
CA ARG A 182 8.59 2.93 7.16
C ARG A 182 8.29 1.77 8.07
N PHE A 183 8.59 1.91 9.37
CA PHE A 183 8.31 0.91 10.39
C PHE A 183 6.96 1.21 11.06
N ASN A 184 5.86 0.73 10.49
CA ASN A 184 4.49 1.05 10.93
C ASN A 184 3.95 0.04 11.96
N PHE A 185 4.76 -0.33 12.98
CA PHE A 185 4.41 -1.38 13.95
C PHE A 185 3.08 -1.12 14.68
N ALA A 186 2.88 0.09 15.22
CA ALA A 186 1.66 0.45 15.92
C ALA A 186 0.41 0.28 15.04
N GLN A 187 0.48 0.65 13.76
CA GLN A 187 -0.62 0.47 12.82
C GLN A 187 -0.94 -1.01 12.59
N HIS A 188 0.07 -1.85 12.46
CA HIS A 188 -0.13 -3.30 12.28
C HIS A 188 -0.71 -3.95 13.53
N VAL A 189 -0.29 -3.53 14.74
CA VAL A 189 -0.89 -3.97 16.00
C VAL A 189 -2.37 -3.58 16.07
N THR A 190 -2.69 -2.30 15.79
CA THR A 190 -4.08 -1.83 15.81
C THR A 190 -4.98 -2.63 14.86
N ILE A 191 -4.54 -2.84 13.62
CA ILE A 191 -5.28 -3.60 12.60
C ILE A 191 -5.53 -5.03 13.09
N ALA A 192 -4.52 -5.71 13.61
CA ALA A 192 -4.63 -7.08 14.09
C ALA A 192 -5.54 -7.18 15.34
N CYS A 193 -5.42 -6.26 16.30
CA CYS A 193 -6.31 -6.21 17.47
C CYS A 193 -7.77 -6.01 17.05
N ILE A 194 -8.05 -5.06 16.15
CA ILE A 194 -9.43 -4.82 15.68
C ILE A 194 -9.99 -6.07 14.98
N ALA A 195 -9.18 -6.74 14.15
CA ALA A 195 -9.61 -7.96 13.50
C ALA A 195 -9.95 -9.08 14.51
N LEU A 196 -9.08 -9.31 15.50
CA LEU A 196 -9.33 -10.31 16.56
C LEU A 196 -10.56 -9.96 17.39
N LEU A 197 -10.72 -8.69 17.80
CA LEU A 197 -11.91 -8.23 18.53
C LEU A 197 -13.19 -8.44 17.72
N THR A 198 -13.14 -8.20 16.42
CA THR A 198 -14.29 -8.41 15.53
C THR A 198 -14.60 -9.90 15.37
N ILE A 199 -13.57 -10.75 15.24
CA ILE A 199 -13.73 -12.21 15.18
C ILE A 199 -14.36 -12.74 16.48
N SER A 200 -13.84 -12.33 17.64
CA SER A 200 -14.41 -12.73 18.94
C SER A 200 -15.86 -12.28 19.07
N GLY A 201 -16.17 -11.04 18.68
CA GLY A 201 -17.54 -10.54 18.69
C GLY A 201 -18.48 -11.32 17.76
N LEU A 202 -18.02 -11.70 16.57
CA LEU A 202 -18.78 -12.55 15.64
C LEU A 202 -19.00 -13.96 16.23
N GLY A 203 -18.02 -14.51 16.95
CA GLY A 203 -18.14 -15.78 17.64
C GLY A 203 -19.26 -15.75 18.69
N VAL A 204 -19.24 -14.74 19.55
CA VAL A 204 -20.31 -14.55 20.56
C VAL A 204 -21.70 -14.42 19.92
N VAL A 205 -21.79 -13.61 18.83
CA VAL A 205 -23.08 -13.49 18.11
C VAL A 205 -23.50 -14.81 17.49
N ALA A 206 -22.57 -15.59 16.94
CA ALA A 206 -22.87 -16.91 16.37
C ALA A 206 -23.41 -17.88 17.43
N GLU A 207 -22.76 -17.98 18.61
CA GLU A 207 -23.20 -18.82 19.72
C GLU A 207 -24.62 -18.46 20.21
N TRP A 208 -24.90 -17.17 20.44
CA TRP A 208 -26.21 -16.69 20.81
C TRP A 208 -27.28 -16.98 19.75
N THR A 209 -26.87 -16.82 18.47
CA THR A 209 -27.78 -17.08 17.36
C THR A 209 -28.11 -18.55 17.25
N GLU A 210 -27.15 -19.44 17.41
CA GLU A 210 -27.35 -20.87 17.39
C GLU A 210 -28.24 -21.32 18.56
N PHE A 211 -28.06 -20.70 19.74
CA PHE A 211 -28.89 -20.98 20.92
C PHE A 211 -30.36 -20.60 20.69
N PHE A 212 -30.65 -19.39 20.17
CA PHE A 212 -32.02 -18.92 19.98
C PHE A 212 -32.69 -19.38 18.68
N LEU A 213 -31.92 -19.63 17.63
CA LEU A 213 -32.39 -19.93 16.28
C LEU A 213 -31.67 -21.16 15.72
N PRO A 214 -31.78 -22.32 16.38
CA PRO A 214 -31.08 -23.52 15.92
C PRO A 214 -31.62 -23.98 14.56
N ARG A 215 -30.75 -24.50 13.70
CA ARG A 215 -31.08 -25.10 12.40
C ARG A 215 -31.47 -24.11 11.27
N ILE A 216 -31.02 -22.89 11.31
CA ILE A 216 -31.14 -21.99 10.16
C ILE A 216 -29.81 -22.03 9.35
N PRO A 217 -29.72 -22.76 8.23
CA PRO A 217 -28.46 -22.90 7.46
C PRO A 217 -27.90 -21.55 6.99
N MET A 218 -28.79 -20.57 6.81
CA MET A 218 -28.42 -19.23 6.35
C MET A 218 -27.55 -18.47 7.36
N LEU A 219 -27.65 -18.81 8.67
CA LEU A 219 -26.84 -18.18 9.70
C LEU A 219 -25.39 -18.67 9.70
N TRP A 220 -25.18 -19.96 9.41
CA TRP A 220 -23.84 -20.49 9.20
C TRP A 220 -23.16 -19.81 7.98
N ILE A 221 -23.87 -19.69 6.86
CA ILE A 221 -23.39 -18.97 5.67
C ILE A 221 -23.03 -17.52 6.02
N ALA A 222 -23.90 -16.82 6.76
CA ALA A 222 -23.64 -15.44 7.19
C ALA A 222 -22.38 -15.33 8.07
N GLY A 223 -22.15 -16.29 8.96
CA GLY A 223 -20.93 -16.42 9.77
C GLY A 223 -19.67 -16.56 8.89
N VAL A 224 -19.67 -17.49 7.98
CA VAL A 224 -18.56 -17.73 7.03
C VAL A 224 -18.22 -16.46 6.24
N PHE A 225 -19.23 -15.77 5.72
CA PHE A 225 -19.05 -14.49 5.05
C PHE A 225 -18.52 -13.39 5.99
N GLY A 226 -18.99 -13.35 7.22
CA GLY A 226 -18.51 -12.41 8.24
C GLY A 226 -17.01 -12.59 8.52
N TYR A 227 -16.58 -13.81 8.79
CA TYR A 227 -15.17 -14.13 8.99
C TYR A 227 -14.32 -13.81 7.74
N GLY A 228 -14.83 -14.15 6.54
CA GLY A 228 -14.18 -13.84 5.29
C GLY A 228 -13.97 -12.33 5.09
N MET A 229 -14.96 -11.51 5.43
CA MET A 229 -14.86 -10.05 5.35
C MET A 229 -13.85 -9.48 6.35
N VAL A 230 -13.80 -10.01 7.58
CA VAL A 230 -12.79 -9.57 8.57
C VAL A 230 -11.39 -9.92 8.10
N LEU A 231 -11.19 -11.12 7.56
CA LEU A 231 -9.90 -11.54 7.01
C LEU A 231 -9.48 -10.67 5.81
N ALA A 232 -10.42 -10.38 4.91
CA ALA A 232 -10.16 -9.47 3.79
C ALA A 232 -9.80 -8.06 4.29
N GLY A 233 -10.50 -7.54 5.30
CA GLY A 233 -10.21 -6.28 5.96
C GLY A 233 -8.82 -6.25 6.61
N LEU A 234 -8.45 -7.32 7.31
CA LEU A 234 -7.12 -7.51 7.91
C LEU A 234 -6.02 -7.43 6.86
N VAL A 235 -6.10 -8.23 5.81
CA VAL A 235 -5.09 -8.25 4.72
C VAL A 235 -5.05 -6.91 4.01
N TYR A 236 -6.20 -6.32 3.69
CA TYR A 236 -6.29 -5.01 3.06
C TYR A 236 -5.62 -3.90 3.88
N GLY A 237 -5.85 -3.91 5.20
CA GLY A 237 -5.24 -2.96 6.13
C GLY A 237 -3.73 -3.10 6.20
N HIS A 238 -3.22 -4.33 6.35
CA HIS A 238 -1.79 -4.61 6.38
C HIS A 238 -1.10 -4.23 5.06
N LEU A 239 -1.69 -4.58 3.90
CA LEU A 239 -1.19 -4.17 2.59
C LEU A 239 -1.21 -2.65 2.41
N GLY A 240 -2.20 -1.98 3.03
CA GLY A 240 -2.29 -0.52 3.03
C GLY A 240 -1.14 0.17 3.74
N ALA A 241 -0.67 -0.41 4.83
CA ALA A 241 0.43 0.09 5.63
C ALA A 241 1.82 -0.34 5.10
N ALA A 242 1.90 -1.55 4.51
CA ALA A 242 3.16 -2.17 4.11
C ALA A 242 3.52 -2.02 2.63
N SER A 243 2.62 -1.51 1.78
CA SER A 243 2.87 -1.46 0.34
C SER A 243 2.41 -0.17 -0.31
N ALA A 244 2.99 0.13 -1.47
CA ALA A 244 2.59 1.22 -2.35
C ALA A 244 1.53 0.81 -3.38
N LEU A 245 0.90 -0.35 -3.24
CA LEU A 245 -0.09 -0.88 -4.16
C LEU A 245 -1.29 0.06 -4.33
N ARG A 246 -1.83 0.12 -5.54
CA ARG A 246 -3.07 0.84 -5.84
C ARG A 246 -4.24 0.24 -5.05
N ARG A 247 -5.23 1.06 -4.68
CA ARG A 247 -6.42 0.62 -3.93
C ARG A 247 -7.10 -0.62 -4.53
N ARG A 248 -7.26 -0.66 -5.85
CA ARG A 248 -7.88 -1.82 -6.54
C ARG A 248 -7.05 -3.11 -6.38
N SER A 249 -5.72 -3.03 -6.55
CA SER A 249 -4.85 -4.20 -6.38
C SER A 249 -4.87 -4.74 -4.95
N ARG A 250 -4.92 -3.87 -3.95
CA ARG A 250 -5.07 -4.26 -2.54
C ARG A 250 -6.39 -4.98 -2.27
N LEU A 251 -7.49 -4.47 -2.86
CA LEU A 251 -8.81 -5.11 -2.73
C LEU A 251 -8.81 -6.51 -3.34
N TRP A 252 -8.29 -6.67 -4.56
CA TRP A 252 -8.21 -7.98 -5.20
C TRP A 252 -7.32 -8.96 -4.44
N ALA A 253 -6.16 -8.54 -3.96
CA ALA A 253 -5.27 -9.38 -3.17
C ALA A 253 -5.94 -9.82 -1.86
N ALA A 254 -6.59 -8.90 -1.15
CA ALA A 254 -7.30 -9.20 0.09
C ALA A 254 -8.48 -10.18 -0.14
N ALA A 255 -9.25 -9.97 -1.20
CA ALA A 255 -10.36 -10.85 -1.57
C ALA A 255 -9.87 -12.26 -1.95
N ALA A 256 -8.79 -12.35 -2.72
CA ALA A 256 -8.21 -13.63 -3.13
C ALA A 256 -7.71 -14.44 -1.93
N VAL A 257 -6.95 -13.81 -1.02
CA VAL A 257 -6.45 -14.47 0.21
C VAL A 257 -7.62 -14.93 1.08
N SER A 258 -8.62 -14.07 1.29
CA SER A 258 -9.80 -14.41 2.08
C SER A 258 -10.56 -15.59 1.47
N LEU A 259 -10.77 -15.59 0.15
CA LEU A 259 -11.45 -16.67 -0.55
C LEU A 259 -10.72 -18.00 -0.37
N VAL A 260 -9.39 -18.02 -0.56
CA VAL A 260 -8.58 -19.24 -0.41
C VAL A 260 -8.68 -19.79 1.02
N VAL A 261 -8.56 -18.95 2.04
CA VAL A 261 -8.62 -19.40 3.44
C VAL A 261 -10.00 -19.92 3.80
N VAL A 262 -11.06 -19.20 3.41
CA VAL A 262 -12.45 -19.62 3.69
C VAL A 262 -12.78 -20.92 2.94
N SER A 263 -12.35 -21.07 1.69
CA SER A 263 -12.59 -22.31 0.95
C SER A 263 -11.83 -23.50 1.54
N SER A 264 -10.58 -23.28 1.98
CA SER A 264 -9.80 -24.37 2.60
C SER A 264 -10.36 -24.81 3.94
N SER A 265 -10.90 -23.92 4.76
CA SER A 265 -11.55 -24.28 6.02
C SER A 265 -12.85 -25.07 5.79
N ALA A 266 -13.67 -24.70 4.81
CA ALA A 266 -14.88 -25.42 4.46
C ALA A 266 -14.59 -26.85 3.98
N ILE A 267 -13.58 -27.03 3.13
CA ILE A 267 -13.15 -28.35 2.64
C ILE A 267 -12.62 -29.21 3.79
N SER A 268 -11.85 -28.62 4.72
CA SER A 268 -11.31 -29.34 5.88
C SER A 268 -12.42 -29.84 6.82
N GLU A 269 -13.50 -29.09 6.97
CA GLU A 269 -14.65 -29.46 7.77
C GLU A 269 -15.45 -30.63 7.15
N GLU A 270 -15.66 -30.61 5.84
CA GLU A 270 -16.29 -31.73 5.13
C GLU A 270 -15.47 -33.02 5.23
N LEU A 271 -14.16 -32.97 5.00
CA LEU A 271 -13.29 -34.14 5.12
C LEU A 271 -13.21 -34.67 6.56
N GLY A 272 -13.27 -33.80 7.58
CA GLY A 272 -13.30 -34.18 8.99
C GLY A 272 -14.60 -34.92 9.37
N THR A 273 -15.73 -34.56 8.81
CA THR A 273 -17.02 -35.20 9.07
C THR A 273 -17.13 -36.58 8.44
N GLU A 274 -16.53 -36.81 7.26
CA GLU A 274 -16.51 -38.12 6.61
C GLU A 274 -15.65 -39.15 7.37
N THR A 275 -14.54 -38.75 7.98
CA THR A 275 -13.66 -39.65 8.76
C THR A 275 -14.23 -40.09 10.11
N VAL A 276 -15.22 -39.42 10.64
CA VAL A 276 -15.93 -39.78 11.91
C VAL A 276 -17.12 -40.68 11.61
N ALA A 277 -17.63 -40.74 10.39
CA ALA A 277 -18.80 -41.54 9.99
C ALA A 277 -18.43 -42.95 9.49
N THR A 278 -17.12 -43.27 9.37
CA THR A 278 -16.59 -44.59 9.03
C THR A 278 -15.97 -45.25 10.24
#